data_0773698f50c3653335d1f77498353e87
#
_entry.id   0773698f50c3653335d1f77498353e87
#
_cell.length_a   1.000
_cell.length_b   1.000
_cell.length_c   1.000
_cell.angle_alpha   90.00
_cell.angle_beta   90.00
_cell.angle_gamma   90.00
#
_symmetry.space_group_name_H-M   'P 1'
#
loop_
_entity.id
_entity.type
_entity.pdbx_description
1 polymer ?
#
loop_
_entity_poly.entity_id
_entity_poly.type
_entity_poly.pdbx_seq_one_letter_code
_entity_poly.pdbx_strand_id
1 'polypeptide(L)'
;MSKTRNGLIEHCKSKLGTPYVFGAKGEILTQAVLDRLARENPGTYTSAYKAKAAKYIGRRCLDCSGLISDYTGRIRGSYNYHDTAVERVSINHLDESMIGWALWKPGHIGVYIGDGYCIEAKGINYGTIRSKVSATPWQKVLKLCDIDYTADQAPVTYHEGFQPAADGQRWWYQYSDGSYA
;
A
#
# COMPACT_ATOMS: atom_id res chain seq x y z
N MET A 1 -5.74 3.56 -19.25
CA MET A 1 -5.19 2.25 -18.85
C MET A 1 -5.81 1.86 -17.52
N SER A 2 -6.19 0.59 -17.36
CA SER A 2 -6.68 0.04 -16.10
C SER A 2 -5.61 0.14 -15.03
N LYS A 3 -5.99 0.42 -13.79
CA LYS A 3 -5.11 0.46 -12.62
C LYS A 3 -5.05 -0.95 -12.03
N THR A 4 -3.98 -1.68 -12.34
CA THR A 4 -3.87 -3.09 -11.99
C THR A 4 -3.27 -3.29 -10.59
N ARG A 5 -3.45 -4.50 -10.05
CA ARG A 5 -2.89 -4.93 -8.77
C ARG A 5 -1.35 -4.87 -8.78
N ASN A 6 -0.71 -5.42 -9.80
CA ASN A 6 0.75 -5.42 -9.91
C ASN A 6 1.28 -3.99 -10.06
N GLY A 7 0.59 -3.16 -10.85
CA GLY A 7 0.91 -1.75 -10.96
C GLY A 7 0.83 -1.01 -9.63
N LEU A 8 -0.16 -1.33 -8.77
CA LEU A 8 -0.24 -0.75 -7.43
C LEU A 8 0.95 -1.17 -6.55
N ILE A 9 1.32 -2.44 -6.58
CA ILE A 9 2.46 -2.97 -5.82
C ILE A 9 3.77 -2.28 -6.25
N GLU A 10 4.03 -2.22 -7.56
CA GLU A 10 5.23 -1.57 -8.09
C GLU A 10 5.25 -0.06 -7.79
N HIS A 11 4.10 0.59 -7.87
CA HIS A 11 3.97 1.97 -7.43
C HIS A 11 4.33 2.13 -5.95
N CYS A 12 3.77 1.31 -5.06
CA CYS A 12 4.09 1.36 -3.63
C CYS A 12 5.59 1.14 -3.38
N LYS A 13 6.22 0.18 -4.06
CA LYS A 13 7.67 -0.06 -3.99
C LYS A 13 8.47 1.17 -4.42
N SER A 14 8.04 1.84 -5.49
CA SER A 14 8.71 3.05 -5.99
C SER A 14 8.63 4.25 -5.03
N LYS A 15 7.70 4.20 -4.06
CA LYS A 15 7.49 5.27 -3.05
C LYS A 15 8.23 5.01 -1.74
N LEU A 16 8.95 3.92 -1.59
CA LEU A 16 9.74 3.68 -0.39
C LEU A 16 10.69 4.85 -0.10
N GLY A 17 10.74 5.31 1.15
CA GLY A 17 11.52 6.47 1.56
C GLY A 17 10.86 7.84 1.28
N THR A 18 9.68 7.86 0.64
CA THR A 18 8.94 9.13 0.46
C THR A 18 8.47 9.65 1.82
N PRO A 19 8.69 10.94 2.14
CA PRO A 19 8.23 11.54 3.39
C PRO A 19 6.73 11.46 3.57
N TYR A 20 6.32 11.23 4.81
CA TYR A 20 4.92 11.33 5.20
C TYR A 20 4.57 12.75 5.61
N VAL A 21 3.49 13.29 5.04
CA VAL A 21 2.83 14.52 5.53
C VAL A 21 1.33 14.28 5.48
N PHE A 22 0.64 14.44 6.62
CA PHE A 22 -0.79 14.17 6.74
C PHE A 22 -1.61 14.98 5.73
N GLY A 23 -2.49 14.34 5.00
CA GLY A 23 -3.31 14.95 3.94
C GLY A 23 -2.63 15.04 2.56
N ALA A 24 -1.31 14.86 2.46
CA ALA A 24 -0.61 14.89 1.18
C ALA A 24 -0.96 13.66 0.31
N LYS A 25 -1.13 13.89 -0.99
CA LYS A 25 -1.58 12.87 -1.97
C LYS A 25 -0.61 12.64 -3.13
N GLY A 26 0.66 12.96 -2.93
CA GLY A 26 1.71 12.77 -3.93
C GLY A 26 2.22 14.06 -4.57
N GLU A 27 1.74 15.20 -4.14
CA GLU A 27 2.23 16.50 -4.58
C GLU A 27 3.60 16.87 -3.98
N ILE A 28 4.30 17.81 -4.61
CA ILE A 28 5.47 18.45 -4.02
C ILE A 28 4.98 19.38 -2.90
N LEU A 29 5.51 19.18 -1.70
CA LEU A 29 5.20 20.02 -0.57
C LEU A 29 5.81 21.41 -0.76
N THR A 30 4.98 22.41 -0.98
CA THR A 30 5.36 23.83 -0.97
C THR A 30 4.83 24.48 0.32
N GLN A 31 5.25 25.70 0.64
CA GLN A 31 4.68 26.45 1.76
C GLN A 31 3.16 26.59 1.61
N ALA A 32 2.68 26.91 0.41
CA ALA A 32 1.24 27.03 0.13
C ALA A 32 0.47 25.71 0.36
N VAL A 33 1.05 24.58 -0.03
CA VAL A 33 0.47 23.24 0.22
C VAL A 33 0.45 22.96 1.73
N LEU A 34 1.54 23.22 2.45
CA LEU A 34 1.62 23.04 3.89
C LEU A 34 0.55 23.87 4.62
N ASP A 35 0.38 25.14 4.22
CA ASP A 35 -0.61 26.02 4.82
C ASP A 35 -2.05 25.57 4.51
N ARG A 36 -2.30 25.09 3.29
CA ARG A 36 -3.59 24.47 2.92
C ARG A 36 -3.89 23.26 3.80
N LEU A 37 -2.97 22.31 3.87
CA LEU A 37 -3.14 21.09 4.66
C LEU A 37 -3.35 21.38 6.15
N ALA A 38 -2.66 22.41 6.67
CA ALA A 38 -2.84 22.85 8.05
C ALA A 38 -4.22 23.47 8.32
N ARG A 39 -4.78 24.22 7.37
CA ARG A 39 -6.15 24.75 7.48
C ARG A 39 -7.20 23.65 7.40
N GLU A 40 -7.00 22.68 6.52
CA GLU A 40 -7.92 21.54 6.34
C GLU A 40 -7.89 20.57 7.53
N ASN A 41 -6.79 20.52 8.29
CA ASN A 41 -6.58 19.52 9.35
C ASN A 41 -6.03 20.16 10.65
N PRO A 42 -6.71 21.15 11.23
CA PRO A 42 -6.17 21.93 12.36
C PRO A 42 -5.83 21.07 13.58
N GLY A 43 -6.57 19.99 13.82
CA GLY A 43 -6.32 19.07 14.94
C GLY A 43 -5.01 18.28 14.82
N THR A 44 -4.51 18.07 13.60
CA THR A 44 -3.24 17.36 13.35
C THR A 44 -2.06 18.34 13.30
N TYR A 45 -2.26 19.52 12.73
CA TYR A 45 -1.19 20.47 12.44
C TYR A 45 -0.87 21.40 13.63
N THR A 46 -0.48 20.80 14.76
CA THR A 46 0.13 21.54 15.87
C THR A 46 1.43 22.24 15.42
N SER A 47 1.93 23.20 16.21
CA SER A 47 3.20 23.88 15.93
C SER A 47 4.36 22.89 15.75
N ALA A 48 4.41 21.85 16.60
CA ALA A 48 5.42 20.80 16.52
C ALA A 48 5.30 19.97 15.23
N TYR A 49 4.07 19.63 14.80
CA TYR A 49 3.84 18.90 13.56
C TYR A 49 4.21 19.75 12.34
N LYS A 50 3.81 21.03 12.30
CA LYS A 50 4.17 21.97 11.23
C LYS A 50 5.68 22.09 11.08
N ALA A 51 6.42 22.24 12.19
CA ALA A 51 7.87 22.32 12.18
C ALA A 51 8.53 21.07 11.60
N LYS A 52 7.97 19.87 11.87
CA LYS A 52 8.44 18.61 11.27
C LYS A 52 8.12 18.56 9.77
N ALA A 53 6.89 18.89 9.39
CA ALA A 53 6.44 18.86 7.99
C ALA A 53 7.22 19.86 7.12
N ALA A 54 7.51 21.05 7.64
CA ALA A 54 8.26 22.09 6.94
C ALA A 54 9.65 21.64 6.47
N LYS A 55 10.27 20.65 7.14
CA LYS A 55 11.55 20.05 6.72
C LYS A 55 11.46 19.31 5.38
N TYR A 56 10.26 19.01 4.93
CA TYR A 56 10.00 18.30 3.67
C TYR A 56 9.58 19.23 2.52
N ILE A 57 9.57 20.56 2.73
CA ILE A 57 9.31 21.51 1.64
C ILE A 57 10.30 21.26 0.49
N GLY A 58 9.78 21.26 -0.74
CA GLY A 58 10.50 20.90 -1.96
C GLY A 58 10.50 19.39 -2.28
N ARG A 59 10.01 18.55 -1.39
CA ARG A 59 9.94 17.08 -1.60
C ARG A 59 8.51 16.63 -1.90
N ARG A 60 8.39 15.55 -2.68
CA ARG A 60 7.12 14.83 -2.83
C ARG A 60 6.74 14.20 -1.51
N CYS A 61 5.48 14.31 -1.11
CA CYS A 61 4.98 13.78 0.16
C CYS A 61 3.68 12.98 -0.04
N LEU A 62 3.45 12.02 0.85
CA LEU A 62 2.26 11.17 0.88
C LEU A 62 1.74 11.06 2.31
N ASP A 63 0.43 10.91 2.49
CA ASP A 63 -0.12 10.28 3.69
C ASP A 63 -0.45 8.80 3.42
N CYS A 64 -1.03 8.09 4.39
CA CYS A 64 -1.31 6.66 4.25
C CYS A 64 -2.24 6.37 3.05
N SER A 65 -3.28 7.13 2.86
CA SER A 65 -4.21 7.00 1.73
C SER A 65 -3.67 7.64 0.45
N GLY A 66 -2.79 8.61 0.56
CA GLY A 66 -2.07 9.25 -0.53
C GLY A 66 -1.21 8.27 -1.32
N LEU A 67 -0.63 7.27 -0.66
CA LEU A 67 0.11 6.20 -1.31
C LEU A 67 -0.71 5.48 -2.41
N ILE A 68 -2.01 5.25 -2.14
CA ILE A 68 -2.92 4.61 -3.09
C ILE A 68 -3.52 5.64 -4.05
N SER A 69 -3.88 6.83 -3.55
CA SER A 69 -4.46 7.90 -4.35
C SER A 69 -3.53 8.41 -5.46
N ASP A 70 -2.23 8.49 -5.19
CA ASP A 70 -1.20 8.88 -6.17
C ASP A 70 -1.11 7.87 -7.33
N TYR A 71 -1.39 6.59 -7.09
CA TYR A 71 -1.49 5.58 -8.14
C TYR A 71 -2.80 5.65 -8.89
N THR A 72 -3.92 5.65 -8.16
CA THR A 72 -5.24 5.53 -8.78
C THR A 72 -5.70 6.81 -9.48
N GLY A 73 -5.14 7.96 -9.10
CA GLY A 73 -5.63 9.29 -9.49
C GLY A 73 -6.94 9.66 -8.81
N ARG A 74 -7.42 8.87 -7.82
CA ARG A 74 -8.63 9.11 -7.04
C ARG A 74 -8.27 9.57 -5.64
N ILE A 75 -8.57 10.81 -5.30
CA ILE A 75 -8.32 11.36 -3.97
C ILE A 75 -9.34 10.77 -2.98
N ARG A 76 -8.85 9.91 -2.09
CA ARG A 76 -9.65 9.27 -1.03
C ARG A 76 -8.91 9.30 0.30
N GLY A 77 -9.66 9.33 1.41
CA GLY A 77 -9.16 9.03 2.74
C GLY A 77 -9.23 7.52 3.04
N SER A 78 -8.61 7.07 4.14
CA SER A 78 -8.62 5.66 4.54
C SER A 78 -10.04 5.12 4.79
N TYR A 79 -10.93 5.92 5.34
CA TYR A 79 -12.35 5.55 5.52
C TYR A 79 -13.10 5.44 4.18
N ASN A 80 -12.85 6.35 3.22
CA ASN A 80 -13.47 6.25 1.90
C ASN A 80 -13.03 4.96 1.18
N TYR A 81 -11.75 4.56 1.29
CA TYR A 81 -11.30 3.27 0.76
C TYR A 81 -11.99 2.10 1.43
N HIS A 82 -12.18 2.15 2.77
CA HIS A 82 -12.92 1.14 3.49
C HIS A 82 -14.37 1.04 3.01
N ASP A 83 -15.07 2.17 2.92
CA ASP A 83 -16.51 2.19 2.65
C ASP A 83 -16.84 1.83 1.20
N THR A 84 -15.94 2.15 0.25
CA THR A 84 -16.11 1.85 -1.20
C THR A 84 -15.44 0.56 -1.63
N ALA A 85 -14.79 -0.20 -0.74
CA ALA A 85 -14.20 -1.48 -1.08
C ALA A 85 -15.23 -2.47 -1.62
N VAL A 86 -14.88 -3.18 -2.70
CA VAL A 86 -15.72 -4.24 -3.28
C VAL A 86 -15.91 -5.39 -2.32
N GLU A 87 -14.85 -5.69 -1.56
CA GLU A 87 -14.84 -6.76 -0.57
C GLU A 87 -14.05 -6.32 0.66
N ARG A 88 -14.53 -6.74 1.85
CA ARG A 88 -13.91 -6.45 3.15
C ARG A 88 -13.90 -7.72 3.97
N VAL A 89 -12.72 -8.25 4.24
CA VAL A 89 -12.55 -9.45 5.07
C VAL A 89 -11.81 -9.11 6.37
N SER A 90 -11.94 -9.95 7.38
CA SER A 90 -11.15 -9.83 8.61
C SER A 90 -9.66 -10.03 8.30
N ILE A 91 -8.78 -9.32 9.00
CA ILE A 91 -7.33 -9.53 8.89
C ILE A 91 -6.92 -10.98 9.20
N ASN A 92 -7.70 -11.68 10.01
CA ASN A 92 -7.45 -13.10 10.35
C ASN A 92 -7.59 -14.04 9.15
N HIS A 93 -8.17 -13.58 8.04
CA HIS A 93 -8.32 -14.33 6.79
C HIS A 93 -7.34 -13.87 5.72
N LEU A 94 -6.34 -13.06 6.08
CA LEU A 94 -5.30 -12.64 5.15
C LEU A 94 -4.54 -13.87 4.64
N ASP A 95 -4.44 -13.97 3.32
CA ASP A 95 -3.65 -15.00 2.63
C ASP A 95 -2.96 -14.43 1.37
N GLU A 96 -2.13 -15.25 0.72
CA GLU A 96 -1.33 -14.83 -0.44
C GLU A 96 -2.17 -14.49 -1.68
N SER A 97 -3.42 -14.96 -1.79
CA SER A 97 -4.32 -14.59 -2.89
C SER A 97 -4.70 -13.10 -2.83
N MET A 98 -4.57 -12.49 -1.65
CA MET A 98 -4.90 -11.08 -1.37
C MET A 98 -3.71 -10.13 -1.59
N ILE A 99 -2.61 -10.59 -2.20
CA ILE A 99 -1.50 -9.70 -2.58
C ILE A 99 -2.06 -8.54 -3.43
N GLY A 100 -1.67 -7.31 -3.07
CA GLY A 100 -2.17 -6.07 -3.70
C GLY A 100 -3.49 -5.56 -3.14
N TRP A 101 -4.14 -6.27 -2.19
CA TRP A 101 -5.25 -5.70 -1.43
C TRP A 101 -4.74 -4.71 -0.38
N ALA A 102 -5.60 -3.81 0.03
CA ALA A 102 -5.24 -2.86 1.07
C ALA A 102 -5.49 -3.43 2.47
N LEU A 103 -4.56 -3.19 3.38
CA LEU A 103 -4.72 -3.43 4.82
C LEU A 103 -5.28 -2.18 5.47
N TRP A 104 -6.28 -2.34 6.31
CA TRP A 104 -6.97 -1.22 6.92
C TRP A 104 -7.20 -1.37 8.41
N LYS A 105 -7.10 -0.27 9.11
CA LYS A 105 -7.64 -0.05 10.45
C LYS A 105 -8.19 1.39 10.54
N PRO A 106 -8.99 1.74 11.57
CA PRO A 106 -9.47 3.11 11.72
C PRO A 106 -8.36 4.14 11.57
N GLY A 107 -8.53 5.05 10.60
CA GLY A 107 -7.59 6.14 10.34
C GLY A 107 -6.30 5.78 9.62
N HIS A 108 -6.10 4.52 9.19
CA HIS A 108 -4.86 4.11 8.52
C HIS A 108 -5.08 3.02 7.46
N ILE A 109 -4.23 3.05 6.42
CA ILE A 109 -4.27 2.10 5.30
C ILE A 109 -2.86 1.84 4.77
N GLY A 110 -2.61 0.63 4.30
CA GLY A 110 -1.39 0.20 3.60
C GLY A 110 -1.73 -0.79 2.51
N VAL A 111 -0.74 -1.34 1.81
CA VAL A 111 -0.94 -2.32 0.72
C VAL A 111 -0.17 -3.59 1.05
N TYR A 112 -0.85 -4.73 1.05
CA TYR A 112 -0.25 -6.05 1.25
C TYR A 112 0.59 -6.44 0.02
N ILE A 113 1.81 -6.90 0.23
CA ILE A 113 2.74 -7.24 -0.85
C ILE A 113 3.23 -8.70 -0.80
N GLY A 114 2.57 -9.53 0.03
CA GLY A 114 2.93 -10.95 0.20
C GLY A 114 3.91 -11.21 1.34
N ASP A 115 4.13 -12.48 1.65
CA ASP A 115 5.10 -12.97 2.64
C ASP A 115 4.97 -12.33 4.03
N GLY A 116 3.75 -11.91 4.41
CA GLY A 116 3.51 -11.25 5.69
C GLY A 116 4.02 -9.80 5.76
N TYR A 117 4.27 -9.15 4.60
CA TYR A 117 4.73 -7.76 4.52
C TYR A 117 3.72 -6.85 3.83
N CYS A 118 3.77 -5.58 4.19
CA CYS A 118 3.02 -4.51 3.53
C CYS A 118 3.91 -3.28 3.29
N ILE A 119 3.45 -2.39 2.42
CA ILE A 119 4.00 -1.04 2.28
C ILE A 119 2.95 -0.07 2.78
N GLU A 120 3.37 0.82 3.67
CA GLU A 120 2.52 1.83 4.30
C GLU A 120 3.26 3.17 4.41
N ALA A 121 2.57 4.27 4.17
CA ALA A 121 3.05 5.57 4.59
C ALA A 121 2.65 5.75 6.07
N LYS A 122 3.58 5.41 6.97
CA LYS A 122 3.30 5.11 8.37
C LYS A 122 3.12 6.32 9.27
N GLY A 123 3.75 7.42 8.92
CA GLY A 123 3.68 8.64 9.70
C GLY A 123 4.91 9.54 9.53
N ILE A 124 4.84 10.76 10.07
CA ILE A 124 5.85 11.81 9.82
C ILE A 124 7.27 11.45 10.27
N ASN A 125 7.41 10.53 11.21
CA ASN A 125 8.71 10.08 11.70
C ASN A 125 9.28 8.90 10.89
N TYR A 126 8.48 8.25 10.05
CA TYR A 126 8.83 7.02 9.34
C TYR A 126 8.84 7.17 7.82
N GLY A 127 7.94 8.01 7.27
CA GLY A 127 7.71 8.08 5.83
C GLY A 127 6.99 6.82 5.30
N THR A 128 7.25 6.51 4.04
CA THR A 128 6.75 5.30 3.37
C THR A 128 7.76 4.18 3.56
N ILE A 129 7.33 3.09 4.17
CA ILE A 129 8.18 1.96 4.55
C ILE A 129 7.57 0.62 4.19
N ARG A 130 8.42 -0.39 4.04
CA ARG A 130 8.02 -1.81 4.10
C ARG A 130 8.02 -2.24 5.56
N SER A 131 6.94 -2.83 6.03
CA SER A 131 6.80 -3.31 7.40
C SER A 131 6.17 -4.71 7.44
N LYS A 132 6.40 -5.45 8.53
CA LYS A 132 5.65 -6.69 8.75
C LYS A 132 4.18 -6.35 9.00
N VAL A 133 3.26 -7.15 8.47
CA VAL A 133 1.83 -6.99 8.74
C VAL A 133 1.54 -7.01 10.24
N SER A 134 2.25 -7.87 11.00
CA SER A 134 2.14 -7.97 12.46
C SER A 134 2.60 -6.72 13.25
N ALA A 135 3.32 -5.79 12.59
CA ALA A 135 3.81 -4.57 13.24
C ALA A 135 2.76 -3.45 13.35
N THR A 136 1.58 -3.63 12.75
CA THR A 136 0.45 -2.69 12.79
C THR A 136 -0.83 -3.48 13.09
N PRO A 137 -1.69 -3.06 14.05
CA PRO A 137 -2.89 -3.80 14.41
C PRO A 137 -4.00 -3.60 13.35
N TRP A 138 -3.77 -4.14 12.17
CA TRP A 138 -4.73 -4.14 11.08
C TRP A 138 -6.02 -4.86 11.49
N GLN A 139 -7.16 -4.46 10.95
CA GLN A 139 -8.47 -5.04 11.26
C GLN A 139 -9.11 -5.69 10.04
N LYS A 140 -8.93 -5.11 8.87
CA LYS A 140 -9.55 -5.54 7.62
C LYS A 140 -8.54 -5.61 6.49
N VAL A 141 -8.85 -6.48 5.52
CA VAL A 141 -8.23 -6.55 4.21
C VAL A 141 -9.30 -6.13 3.19
N LEU A 142 -8.96 -5.21 2.30
CA LEU A 142 -9.89 -4.53 1.41
C LEU A 142 -9.54 -4.79 -0.06
N LYS A 143 -10.49 -5.29 -0.82
CA LYS A 143 -10.42 -5.31 -2.29
C LYS A 143 -10.90 -3.96 -2.80
N LEU A 144 -9.99 -3.15 -3.31
CA LEU A 144 -10.30 -1.77 -3.69
C LEU A 144 -11.08 -1.70 -5.01
N CYS A 145 -12.10 -0.84 -5.07
CA CYS A 145 -12.94 -0.67 -6.27
C CYS A 145 -12.21 0.01 -7.44
N ASP A 146 -11.14 0.74 -7.18
CA ASP A 146 -10.36 1.46 -8.19
C ASP A 146 -9.21 0.62 -8.80
N ILE A 147 -9.08 -0.66 -8.39
CA ILE A 147 -8.03 -1.57 -8.84
C ILE A 147 -8.64 -2.75 -9.58
N ASP A 148 -8.08 -3.03 -10.76
CA ASP A 148 -8.40 -4.22 -11.53
C ASP A 148 -7.53 -5.39 -11.06
N TYR A 149 -8.17 -6.36 -10.40
CA TYR A 149 -7.53 -7.57 -9.90
C TYR A 149 -7.60 -8.74 -10.88
N THR A 150 -8.25 -8.56 -12.02
CA THR A 150 -8.41 -9.60 -13.05
C THR A 150 -7.34 -9.50 -14.14
N ALA A 151 -6.85 -8.29 -14.40
CA ALA A 151 -5.85 -8.01 -15.44
C ALA A 151 -4.47 -8.62 -15.14
N ASP A 152 -4.16 -8.79 -13.85
CA ASP A 152 -2.92 -9.39 -13.38
C ASP A 152 -3.30 -10.63 -12.55
N GLN A 153 -2.95 -11.80 -13.01
CA GLN A 153 -2.86 -12.93 -12.08
C GLN A 153 -1.86 -12.54 -10.97
N ALA A 154 -2.10 -13.00 -9.73
CA ALA A 154 -1.12 -12.79 -8.66
C ALA A 154 0.26 -13.13 -9.21
N PRO A 155 1.32 -12.35 -8.89
CA PRO A 155 2.66 -12.78 -9.24
C PRO A 155 2.79 -14.22 -8.78
N VAL A 156 2.98 -15.13 -9.72
CA VAL A 156 3.24 -16.52 -9.35
C VAL A 156 4.59 -16.45 -8.68
N THR A 157 4.63 -16.52 -7.37
CA THR A 157 5.85 -16.71 -6.62
C THR A 157 6.28 -18.14 -6.89
N TYR A 158 7.15 -18.32 -7.87
CA TYR A 158 7.78 -19.60 -8.10
C TYR A 158 8.76 -19.84 -6.97
N HIS A 159 8.43 -20.82 -6.13
CA HIS A 159 9.36 -21.32 -5.12
C HIS A 159 10.33 -22.25 -5.84
N GLU A 160 11.60 -21.88 -5.87
CA GLU A 160 12.64 -22.75 -6.36
C GLU A 160 12.62 -24.07 -5.56
N GLY A 161 12.53 -25.20 -6.24
CA GLY A 161 12.50 -26.50 -5.62
C GLY A 161 11.61 -27.51 -6.35
N PHE A 162 11.51 -28.70 -5.76
CA PHE A 162 10.68 -29.76 -6.29
C PHE A 162 9.19 -29.48 -6.08
N GLN A 163 8.43 -29.48 -7.17
CA GLN A 163 6.99 -29.26 -7.19
C GLN A 163 6.29 -30.56 -7.61
N PRO A 164 5.18 -30.96 -6.95
CA PRO A 164 4.40 -32.12 -7.37
C PRO A 164 3.69 -31.83 -8.69
N ALA A 165 3.73 -32.78 -9.62
CA ALA A 165 2.90 -32.74 -10.81
C ALA A 165 1.42 -32.92 -10.45
N ALA A 166 0.52 -32.48 -11.36
CA ALA A 166 -0.93 -32.59 -11.15
C ALA A 166 -1.43 -34.02 -10.96
N ASP A 167 -0.66 -35.01 -11.41
CA ASP A 167 -0.96 -36.46 -11.22
C ASP A 167 -0.55 -36.98 -9.84
N GLY A 168 0.15 -36.19 -9.01
CA GLY A 168 0.60 -36.55 -7.67
C GLY A 168 1.69 -37.64 -7.62
N GLN A 169 2.18 -38.11 -8.76
CA GLN A 169 3.16 -39.19 -8.85
C GLN A 169 4.55 -38.73 -9.33
N ARG A 170 4.60 -37.60 -10.01
CA ARG A 170 5.83 -37.02 -10.54
C ARG A 170 6.16 -35.72 -9.85
N TRP A 171 7.44 -35.38 -9.83
CA TRP A 171 7.95 -34.13 -9.26
C TRP A 171 8.80 -33.41 -10.31
N TRP A 172 8.63 -32.10 -10.41
CA TRP A 172 9.41 -31.23 -11.27
C TRP A 172 10.26 -30.32 -10.42
N TYR A 173 11.49 -30.07 -10.83
CA TYR A 173 12.24 -28.98 -10.23
C TYR A 173 11.85 -27.68 -10.92
N GLN A 174 11.40 -26.71 -10.15
CA GLN A 174 11.05 -25.38 -10.65
C GLN A 174 12.12 -24.40 -10.22
N TYR A 175 12.60 -23.61 -11.19
CA TYR A 175 13.52 -22.52 -10.93
C TYR A 175 12.77 -21.25 -10.49
N SER A 176 13.51 -20.28 -9.89
CA SER A 176 12.96 -19.01 -9.40
C SER A 176 12.37 -18.11 -10.51
N ASP A 177 12.72 -18.37 -11.78
CA ASP A 177 12.14 -17.70 -12.96
C ASP A 177 10.86 -18.36 -13.48
N GLY A 178 10.43 -19.48 -12.87
CA GLY A 178 9.25 -20.25 -13.24
C GLY A 178 9.48 -21.32 -14.31
N SER A 179 10.69 -21.49 -14.82
CA SER A 179 11.03 -22.59 -15.72
C SER A 179 11.14 -23.93 -14.99
N TYR A 180 11.10 -25.04 -15.72
CA TYR A 180 11.19 -26.39 -15.18
C TYR A 180 12.43 -27.11 -15.75
N ALA A 181 13.05 -27.91 -14.91
CA ALA A 181 14.06 -28.89 -15.32
C ALA A 181 13.41 -30.22 -15.71
#